data_9913d6fe31cdaf3250d14ee515bdc398
#
_entry.id   9913d6fe31cdaf3250d14ee515bdc398
#
_cell.length_a   1.000
_cell.length_b   1.000
_cell.length_c   1.000
_cell.angle_alpha   90.00
_cell.angle_beta   90.00
_cell.angle_gamma   90.00
#
_symmetry.space_group_name_H-M   'P 1'
#
loop_
_entity.id
_entity.type
_entity.pdbx_description
1 polymer ?
#
loop_
_entity_poly.entity_id
_entity_poly.type
_entity_poly.pdbx_seq_one_letter_code
_entity_poly.pdbx_strand_id
1 'polypeptide(L)'
;MMILADDLTAAVDELASADCPLMVHVSMRSLGAPVAGGADTLLDALLTRGRTVLVPTFTEPQFGLAAPAALRPARNGVDYGKFPAEPPWPEGTAYTPDCGLVNTGLGVFPATLIKRGGAVRGDHPLNSFAAFGPQAEELIAAQSPADVYGPIRELAAREGRILLIGVGLNRMTAIHLAEQQSGRRLFLRWAKAADGRVCMFEVGSCSEGFPRLESVLRQHARSAVVGDSWWRAYPAQRVIDAASTAMREDQGITHCGDSDCLLCRDSIAGGPLETAGL
;
A
#
# COMPACT_ATOMS: atom_id res chain seq x y z
N MET A 1 16.74 -20.82 -17.20
CA MET A 1 16.00 -21.77 -16.32
C MET A 1 14.62 -21.15 -16.09
N MET A 2 13.56 -21.96 -15.98
CA MET A 2 12.19 -21.49 -15.72
C MET A 2 11.86 -21.79 -14.26
N ILE A 3 11.19 -20.84 -13.57
CA ILE A 3 10.74 -21.03 -12.20
C ILE A 3 9.39 -21.77 -12.25
N LEU A 4 9.26 -22.82 -11.46
CA LEU A 4 8.07 -23.68 -11.40
C LEU A 4 7.20 -23.34 -10.18
N ALA A 5 5.96 -23.82 -10.18
CA ALA A 5 5.01 -23.65 -9.08
C ALA A 5 5.55 -24.19 -7.75
N ASP A 6 6.25 -25.32 -7.78
CA ASP A 6 6.81 -25.94 -6.57
C ASP A 6 7.91 -25.09 -5.93
N ASP A 7 8.74 -24.41 -6.74
CA ASP A 7 9.79 -23.51 -6.25
C ASP A 7 9.15 -22.32 -5.47
N LEU A 8 8.07 -21.77 -6.03
CA LEU A 8 7.33 -20.66 -5.42
C LEU A 8 6.63 -21.12 -4.13
N THR A 9 5.94 -22.25 -4.18
CA THR A 9 5.19 -22.81 -3.04
C THR A 9 6.14 -23.13 -1.88
N ALA A 10 7.28 -23.76 -2.16
CA ALA A 10 8.28 -24.06 -1.14
C ALA A 10 8.79 -22.80 -0.42
N ALA A 11 9.10 -21.74 -1.19
CA ALA A 11 9.54 -20.47 -0.63
C ALA A 11 8.45 -19.80 0.22
N VAL A 12 7.17 -19.82 -0.22
CA VAL A 12 6.06 -19.28 0.58
C VAL A 12 5.89 -20.06 1.88
N ASP A 13 5.98 -21.40 1.83
CA ASP A 13 5.84 -22.27 3.01
C ASP A 13 6.96 -22.09 4.03
N GLU A 14 8.17 -21.73 3.57
CA GLU A 14 9.27 -21.35 4.46
C GLU A 14 9.01 -20.02 5.17
N LEU A 15 8.35 -19.08 4.49
CA LEU A 15 8.16 -17.70 4.95
C LEU A 15 6.88 -17.49 5.76
N ALA A 16 5.83 -18.28 5.53
CA ALA A 16 4.52 -18.09 6.14
C ALA A 16 3.84 -19.41 6.50
N SER A 17 3.15 -19.43 7.65
CA SER A 17 2.34 -20.57 8.10
C SER A 17 1.09 -20.77 7.23
N ALA A 18 0.40 -21.90 7.45
CA ALA A 18 -0.94 -22.12 6.92
C ALA A 18 -1.90 -21.06 7.47
N ASP A 19 -2.98 -20.78 6.73
CA ASP A 19 -4.07 -19.85 7.06
C ASP A 19 -3.63 -18.39 7.35
N CYS A 20 -2.32 -18.08 7.22
CA CYS A 20 -1.76 -16.77 7.48
C CYS A 20 -2.16 -15.79 6.35
N PRO A 21 -2.82 -14.65 6.64
CA PRO A 21 -3.05 -13.64 5.63
C PRO A 21 -1.73 -12.92 5.28
N LEU A 22 -1.53 -12.70 3.98
CA LEU A 22 -0.31 -12.14 3.41
C LEU A 22 -0.59 -10.83 2.69
N MET A 23 0.01 -9.71 3.13
CA MET A 23 0.10 -8.52 2.31
C MET A 23 1.34 -8.61 1.41
N VAL A 24 1.14 -8.51 0.09
CA VAL A 24 2.19 -8.84 -0.87
C VAL A 24 2.55 -7.66 -1.75
N HIS A 25 3.84 -7.37 -1.85
CA HIS A 25 4.44 -6.43 -2.80
C HIS A 25 5.42 -7.17 -3.69
N VAL A 26 5.25 -7.07 -5.02
CA VAL A 26 5.95 -7.94 -5.96
C VAL A 26 6.61 -7.16 -7.09
N SER A 27 7.84 -7.53 -7.40
CA SER A 27 8.46 -7.27 -8.69
C SER A 27 8.67 -8.60 -9.43
N MET A 28 7.79 -8.95 -10.36
CA MET A 28 7.96 -10.15 -11.18
C MET A 28 9.30 -10.17 -11.94
N ARG A 29 9.81 -9.01 -12.32
CA ARG A 29 11.09 -8.86 -13.02
C ARG A 29 12.31 -9.26 -12.16
N SER A 30 12.21 -9.12 -10.84
CA SER A 30 13.30 -9.46 -9.92
C SER A 30 13.64 -10.95 -9.91
N LEU A 31 12.72 -11.80 -10.35
CA LEU A 31 12.92 -13.25 -10.39
C LEU A 31 14.04 -13.67 -11.36
N GLY A 32 14.44 -12.80 -12.30
CA GLY A 32 15.54 -13.06 -13.25
C GLY A 32 15.25 -14.13 -14.27
N ALA A 33 14.18 -14.88 -14.12
CA ALA A 33 13.75 -15.95 -15.01
C ALA A 33 12.22 -15.95 -15.20
N PRO A 34 11.70 -16.46 -16.32
CA PRO A 34 10.27 -16.64 -16.52
C PRO A 34 9.66 -17.58 -15.49
N VAL A 35 8.48 -17.22 -14.98
CA VAL A 35 7.64 -18.11 -14.16
C VAL A 35 6.70 -18.86 -15.09
N ALA A 36 6.63 -20.18 -14.98
CA ALA A 36 5.66 -20.99 -15.72
C ALA A 36 4.23 -20.56 -15.31
N GLY A 37 3.43 -20.08 -16.26
CA GLY A 37 2.09 -19.53 -15.98
C GLY A 37 2.08 -18.10 -15.41
N GLY A 38 3.24 -17.45 -15.25
CA GLY A 38 3.36 -16.03 -14.93
C GLY A 38 2.89 -15.65 -13.52
N ALA A 39 2.25 -14.48 -13.40
CA ALA A 39 1.78 -13.95 -12.12
C ALA A 39 0.63 -14.77 -11.52
N ASP A 40 -0.14 -15.48 -12.32
CA ASP A 40 -1.19 -16.38 -11.84
C ASP A 40 -0.62 -17.53 -11.02
N THR A 41 0.47 -18.15 -11.48
CA THR A 41 1.14 -19.23 -10.73
C THR A 41 1.74 -18.74 -9.43
N LEU A 42 2.29 -17.52 -9.39
CA LEU A 42 2.72 -16.93 -8.12
C LEU A 42 1.53 -16.69 -7.17
N LEU A 43 0.41 -16.20 -7.69
CA LEU A 43 -0.79 -16.02 -6.88
C LEU A 43 -1.31 -17.35 -6.33
N ASP A 44 -1.35 -18.40 -7.16
CA ASP A 44 -1.76 -19.74 -6.73
C ASP A 44 -0.84 -20.29 -5.63
N ALA A 45 0.48 -20.12 -5.76
CA ALA A 45 1.44 -20.54 -4.74
C ALA A 45 1.23 -19.79 -3.40
N LEU A 46 0.95 -18.49 -3.46
CA LEU A 46 0.66 -17.66 -2.26
C LEU A 46 -0.64 -18.07 -1.56
N LEU A 47 -1.64 -18.54 -2.31
CA LEU A 47 -2.94 -18.97 -1.80
C LEU A 47 -2.96 -20.39 -1.23
N THR A 48 -1.89 -21.18 -1.45
CA THR A 48 -1.83 -22.54 -0.90
C THR A 48 -2.04 -22.55 0.61
N ARG A 49 -2.50 -23.68 1.16
CA ARG A 49 -2.74 -23.90 2.59
C ARG A 49 -3.73 -22.92 3.24
N GLY A 50 -4.78 -22.49 2.51
CA GLY A 50 -5.85 -21.64 3.05
C GLY A 50 -5.45 -20.18 3.30
N ARG A 51 -4.31 -19.71 2.76
CA ARG A 51 -3.87 -18.33 2.92
C ARG A 51 -4.77 -17.36 2.18
N THR A 52 -4.79 -16.13 2.66
CA THR A 52 -5.42 -14.99 1.99
C THR A 52 -4.34 -14.01 1.53
N VAL A 53 -4.45 -13.52 0.31
CA VAL A 53 -3.53 -12.54 -0.28
C VAL A 53 -4.20 -11.17 -0.33
N LEU A 54 -3.56 -10.16 0.27
CA LEU A 54 -3.92 -8.75 0.23
C LEU A 54 -2.88 -8.00 -0.59
N VAL A 55 -3.31 -7.13 -1.51
CA VAL A 55 -2.43 -6.28 -2.32
C VAL A 55 -2.93 -4.85 -2.39
N PRO A 56 -2.04 -3.84 -2.48
CA PRO A 56 -2.44 -2.50 -2.88
C PRO A 56 -2.88 -2.51 -4.35
N THR A 57 -4.00 -1.85 -4.63
CA THR A 57 -4.57 -1.70 -5.98
C THR A 57 -4.84 -0.23 -6.29
N PHE A 58 -3.92 0.63 -5.89
CA PHE A 58 -4.02 2.06 -6.03
C PHE A 58 -4.30 2.49 -7.47
N THR A 59 -5.01 3.58 -7.60
CA THR A 59 -5.50 4.12 -8.88
C THR A 59 -5.02 5.55 -9.15
N GLU A 60 -4.23 6.13 -8.24
CA GLU A 60 -3.63 7.43 -8.53
C GLU A 60 -2.75 7.36 -9.79
N PRO A 61 -2.81 8.36 -10.69
CA PRO A 61 -3.57 9.61 -10.58
C PRO A 61 -4.96 9.58 -11.25
N GLN A 62 -5.48 8.43 -11.72
CA GLN A 62 -6.64 8.34 -12.62
C GLN A 62 -7.92 8.94 -12.03
N PHE A 63 -8.16 8.77 -10.73
CA PHE A 63 -9.37 9.24 -10.05
C PHE A 63 -9.16 10.46 -9.16
N GLY A 64 -7.92 10.94 -9.05
CA GLY A 64 -7.59 12.12 -8.25
C GLY A 64 -8.18 13.40 -8.84
N LEU A 65 -8.75 14.25 -7.99
CA LEU A 65 -9.28 15.57 -8.32
C LEU A 65 -8.45 16.66 -7.65
N ALA A 66 -8.36 17.82 -8.29
CA ALA A 66 -7.75 18.97 -7.65
C ALA A 66 -8.58 19.43 -6.44
N ALA A 67 -7.91 19.79 -5.35
CA ALA A 67 -8.57 20.28 -4.15
C ALA A 67 -9.32 21.60 -4.42
N PRO A 68 -10.61 21.74 -4.02
CA PRO A 68 -11.31 23.02 -4.04
C PRO A 68 -10.55 24.08 -3.24
N ALA A 69 -10.50 25.30 -3.73
CA ALA A 69 -9.73 26.35 -3.07
C ALA A 69 -10.12 26.54 -1.60
N ALA A 70 -11.44 26.51 -1.31
CA ALA A 70 -11.98 26.66 0.03
C ALA A 70 -11.64 25.48 0.99
N LEU A 71 -11.27 24.32 0.44
CA LEU A 71 -10.99 23.09 1.22
C LEU A 71 -9.49 22.73 1.22
N ARG A 72 -8.61 23.61 0.72
CA ARG A 72 -7.16 23.36 0.69
C ARG A 72 -6.57 23.50 2.07
N PRO A 73 -6.03 22.44 2.70
CA PRO A 73 -5.28 22.59 3.93
C PRO A 73 -4.09 23.51 3.75
N ALA A 74 -3.72 24.26 4.77
CA ALA A 74 -2.53 25.12 4.75
C ALA A 74 -1.23 24.33 4.56
N ARG A 75 -1.24 23.04 4.94
CA ARG A 75 -0.16 22.09 4.77
C ARG A 75 -0.76 20.73 4.40
N ASN A 76 -0.32 20.09 3.30
CA ASN A 76 -0.87 18.81 2.84
C ASN A 76 0.04 18.08 1.83
N GLY A 77 1.37 18.31 1.90
CA GLY A 77 2.33 17.72 0.97
C GLY A 77 2.18 18.22 -0.49
N VAL A 78 1.53 19.36 -0.69
CA VAL A 78 1.21 19.94 -2.01
C VAL A 78 1.48 21.44 -2.00
N ASP A 79 2.13 21.92 -3.04
CA ASP A 79 2.24 23.36 -3.30
C ASP A 79 0.99 23.84 -4.06
N TYR A 80 0.00 24.29 -3.33
CA TYR A 80 -1.24 24.78 -3.91
C TYR A 80 -1.09 26.08 -4.72
N GLY A 81 0.03 26.79 -4.57
CA GLY A 81 0.34 27.98 -5.39
C GLY A 81 0.55 27.64 -6.87
N LYS A 82 0.86 26.39 -7.18
CA LYS A 82 1.03 25.89 -8.55
C LYS A 82 -0.28 25.44 -9.20
N PHE A 83 -1.39 25.47 -8.48
CA PHE A 83 -2.70 25.03 -8.99
C PHE A 83 -3.63 26.23 -9.22
N PRO A 84 -4.54 26.18 -10.22
CA PRO A 84 -5.56 27.19 -10.42
C PRO A 84 -6.38 27.42 -9.13
N ALA A 85 -6.82 28.63 -8.89
CA ALA A 85 -7.63 28.97 -7.72
C ALA A 85 -8.96 28.20 -7.72
N GLU A 86 -9.58 28.03 -8.87
CA GLU A 86 -10.78 27.24 -9.11
C GLU A 86 -10.52 26.27 -10.26
N PRO A 87 -9.98 25.09 -9.99
CA PRO A 87 -9.91 24.08 -11.01
C PRO A 87 -11.35 23.74 -11.43
N PRO A 88 -11.65 23.65 -12.73
CA PRO A 88 -12.90 23.06 -13.14
C PRO A 88 -12.95 21.66 -12.53
N TRP A 89 -13.99 21.35 -11.79
CA TRP A 89 -14.24 19.98 -11.37
C TRP A 89 -14.43 19.19 -12.66
N PRO A 90 -13.50 18.31 -13.01
CA PRO A 90 -13.70 17.57 -14.22
C PRO A 90 -14.99 16.77 -14.09
N GLU A 91 -15.65 16.54 -15.20
CA GLU A 91 -16.62 15.47 -15.36
C GLU A 91 -15.89 14.12 -15.14
N GLY A 92 -15.25 13.97 -13.96
CA GLY A 92 -14.45 12.82 -13.62
C GLY A 92 -15.36 11.61 -13.41
N THR A 93 -14.92 10.47 -13.90
CA THR A 93 -15.57 9.19 -13.67
C THR A 93 -15.55 8.87 -12.17
N ALA A 94 -16.68 8.46 -11.60
CA ALA A 94 -16.72 7.91 -10.26
C ALA A 94 -15.94 6.58 -10.24
N TYR A 95 -15.19 6.37 -9.16
CA TYR A 95 -14.52 5.10 -8.94
C TYR A 95 -15.53 4.04 -8.51
N THR A 96 -15.38 2.83 -9.05
CA THR A 96 -16.05 1.63 -8.55
C THR A 96 -15.02 0.51 -8.39
N PRO A 97 -15.18 -0.40 -7.41
CA PRO A 97 -14.22 -1.50 -7.19
C PRO A 97 -13.99 -2.39 -8.42
N ASP A 98 -14.98 -2.50 -9.30
CA ASP A 98 -14.94 -3.29 -10.53
C ASP A 98 -14.34 -2.56 -11.75
N CYS A 99 -13.85 -1.33 -11.59
CA CYS A 99 -13.29 -0.53 -12.70
C CYS A 99 -12.10 -1.20 -13.43
N GLY A 100 -11.49 -2.24 -12.86
CA GLY A 100 -10.37 -2.98 -13.44
C GLY A 100 -9.04 -2.20 -13.53
N LEU A 101 -9.02 -0.92 -13.15
CA LEU A 101 -7.84 -0.07 -13.24
C LEU A 101 -6.96 -0.22 -12.00
N VAL A 102 -5.65 -0.33 -12.22
CA VAL A 102 -4.60 -0.31 -11.20
C VAL A 102 -3.45 0.52 -11.73
N ASN A 103 -2.82 1.33 -10.88
CA ASN A 103 -1.63 2.07 -11.23
C ASN A 103 -0.52 1.10 -11.70
N THR A 104 -0.03 1.33 -12.91
CA THR A 104 1.00 0.47 -13.56
C THR A 104 2.30 0.41 -12.77
N GLY A 105 2.60 1.41 -11.93
CA GLY A 105 3.75 1.44 -11.03
C GLY A 105 3.72 0.34 -9.95
N LEU A 106 2.55 -0.27 -9.70
CA LEU A 106 2.41 -1.42 -8.79
C LEU A 106 2.76 -2.75 -9.45
N GLY A 107 3.02 -2.77 -10.76
CA GLY A 107 3.34 -3.96 -11.53
C GLY A 107 2.11 -4.77 -11.92
N VAL A 108 2.33 -5.95 -12.50
CA VAL A 108 1.28 -6.81 -13.06
C VAL A 108 0.50 -7.58 -11.98
N PHE A 109 1.11 -7.89 -10.85
CA PHE A 109 0.56 -8.80 -9.86
C PHE A 109 -0.79 -8.33 -9.24
N PRO A 110 -0.97 -7.06 -8.80
CA PRO A 110 -2.26 -6.59 -8.32
C PRO A 110 -3.35 -6.67 -9.40
N ALA A 111 -3.01 -6.36 -10.66
CA ALA A 111 -3.95 -6.50 -11.78
C ALA A 111 -4.33 -7.96 -12.07
N THR A 112 -3.43 -8.92 -11.80
CA THR A 112 -3.73 -10.35 -11.87
C THR A 112 -4.72 -10.76 -10.79
N LEU A 113 -4.51 -10.31 -9.53
CA LEU A 113 -5.39 -10.66 -8.43
C LEU A 113 -6.83 -10.15 -8.65
N ILE A 114 -7.02 -8.89 -9.04
CA ILE A 114 -8.39 -8.33 -9.23
C ILE A 114 -9.17 -9.00 -10.36
N LYS A 115 -8.50 -9.70 -11.28
CA LYS A 115 -9.17 -10.46 -12.36
C LYS A 115 -9.65 -11.84 -11.90
N ARG A 116 -9.23 -12.30 -10.73
CA ARG A 116 -9.70 -13.59 -10.18
C ARG A 116 -11.17 -13.50 -9.80
N GLY A 117 -11.98 -14.44 -10.26
CA GLY A 117 -13.38 -14.58 -9.80
C GLY A 117 -13.41 -14.78 -8.29
N GLY A 118 -14.13 -13.91 -7.57
CA GLY A 118 -14.20 -13.90 -6.11
C GLY A 118 -13.14 -13.02 -5.43
N ALA A 119 -12.33 -12.26 -6.15
CA ALA A 119 -11.51 -11.21 -5.57
C ALA A 119 -12.41 -10.08 -5.01
N VAL A 120 -12.09 -9.62 -3.80
CA VAL A 120 -12.77 -8.50 -3.15
C VAL A 120 -11.88 -7.27 -3.23
N ARG A 121 -12.43 -6.12 -3.63
CA ARG A 121 -11.69 -4.85 -3.71
C ARG A 121 -12.43 -3.74 -2.98
N GLY A 122 -11.69 -2.91 -2.26
CA GLY A 122 -12.24 -1.79 -1.51
C GLY A 122 -12.71 -0.63 -2.39
N ASP A 123 -13.58 0.19 -1.85
CA ASP A 123 -14.22 1.32 -2.50
C ASP A 123 -13.44 2.64 -2.41
N HIS A 124 -12.23 2.62 -1.85
CA HIS A 124 -11.37 3.80 -1.75
C HIS A 124 -10.80 4.19 -3.13
N PRO A 125 -11.19 5.36 -3.70
CA PRO A 125 -10.94 5.67 -5.12
C PRO A 125 -9.47 5.91 -5.47
N LEU A 126 -8.59 6.14 -4.51
CA LEU A 126 -7.18 6.45 -4.75
C LEU A 126 -6.26 5.33 -4.28
N ASN A 127 -6.46 4.85 -3.05
CA ASN A 127 -5.61 3.86 -2.40
C ASN A 127 -6.39 2.60 -2.00
N SER A 128 -7.21 2.04 -2.92
CA SER A 128 -7.90 0.78 -2.67
C SER A 128 -6.93 -0.37 -2.44
N PHE A 129 -7.36 -1.33 -1.64
CA PHE A 129 -6.75 -2.65 -1.54
C PHE A 129 -7.65 -3.69 -2.20
N ALA A 130 -7.08 -4.81 -2.62
CA ALA A 130 -7.84 -5.98 -3.00
C ALA A 130 -7.29 -7.22 -2.31
N ALA A 131 -8.18 -8.17 -2.03
CA ALA A 131 -7.83 -9.42 -1.40
C ALA A 131 -8.50 -10.61 -2.10
N PHE A 132 -7.88 -11.78 -2.00
CA PHE A 132 -8.41 -13.05 -2.45
C PHE A 132 -8.06 -14.14 -1.44
N GLY A 133 -9.03 -14.97 -1.09
CA GLY A 133 -8.88 -16.07 -0.12
C GLY A 133 -9.92 -15.99 1.00
N PRO A 134 -9.86 -16.93 1.97
CA PRO A 134 -10.92 -17.10 2.97
C PRO A 134 -11.23 -15.86 3.83
N GLN A 135 -10.25 -14.97 4.06
CA GLN A 135 -10.40 -13.78 4.92
C GLN A 135 -10.51 -12.48 4.10
N ALA A 136 -10.77 -12.57 2.79
CA ALA A 136 -10.70 -11.41 1.88
C ALA A 136 -11.74 -10.35 2.22
N GLU A 137 -12.99 -10.76 2.50
CA GLU A 137 -14.09 -9.84 2.80
C GLU A 137 -13.84 -9.06 4.08
N GLU A 138 -13.40 -9.73 5.16
CA GLU A 138 -13.15 -9.09 6.44
C GLU A 138 -11.97 -8.11 6.37
N LEU A 139 -10.90 -8.48 5.65
CA LEU A 139 -9.76 -7.59 5.46
C LEU A 139 -10.18 -6.31 4.72
N ILE A 140 -10.93 -6.45 3.64
CA ILE A 140 -11.32 -5.31 2.81
C ILE A 140 -12.40 -4.45 3.48
N ALA A 141 -13.33 -5.04 4.22
CA ALA A 141 -14.36 -4.32 4.96
C ALA A 141 -13.80 -3.33 6.01
N ALA A 142 -12.54 -3.52 6.41
CA ALA A 142 -11.85 -2.60 7.32
C ALA A 142 -11.41 -1.28 6.66
N GLN A 143 -11.48 -1.14 5.33
CA GLN A 143 -11.13 0.11 4.63
C GLN A 143 -12.30 1.10 4.62
N SER A 144 -11.98 2.38 4.86
CA SER A 144 -12.93 3.49 4.67
C SER A 144 -12.22 4.73 4.13
N PRO A 145 -12.96 5.77 3.70
CA PRO A 145 -12.35 7.03 3.24
C PRO A 145 -11.41 7.69 4.25
N ALA A 146 -11.73 7.59 5.54
CA ALA A 146 -10.95 8.16 6.66
C ALA A 146 -10.13 7.12 7.42
N ASP A 147 -10.03 5.90 6.90
CA ASP A 147 -9.19 4.82 7.42
C ASP A 147 -8.66 3.96 6.25
N VAL A 148 -7.81 4.57 5.46
CA VAL A 148 -7.27 3.93 4.24
C VAL A 148 -6.48 2.66 4.54
N TYR A 149 -5.82 2.57 5.70
CA TYR A 149 -4.99 1.43 6.10
C TYR A 149 -5.66 0.45 7.07
N GLY A 150 -6.99 0.52 7.21
CA GLY A 150 -7.78 -0.47 7.94
C GLY A 150 -7.46 -1.92 7.56
N PRO A 151 -7.34 -2.29 6.27
CA PRO A 151 -6.96 -3.64 5.85
C PRO A 151 -5.60 -4.11 6.39
N ILE A 152 -4.64 -3.21 6.54
CA ILE A 152 -3.31 -3.54 7.10
C ILE A 152 -3.41 -3.75 8.61
N ARG A 153 -4.23 -2.94 9.29
CA ARG A 153 -4.47 -3.10 10.73
C ARG A 153 -5.17 -4.42 11.02
N GLU A 154 -6.19 -4.76 10.22
CA GLU A 154 -6.90 -6.04 10.33
C GLU A 154 -5.98 -7.23 10.03
N LEU A 155 -5.13 -7.13 8.99
CA LEU A 155 -4.10 -8.14 8.70
C LEU A 155 -3.15 -8.32 9.89
N ALA A 156 -2.71 -7.25 10.53
CA ALA A 156 -1.83 -7.31 11.70
C ALA A 156 -2.52 -7.96 12.91
N ALA A 157 -3.80 -7.64 13.16
CA ALA A 157 -4.61 -8.24 14.23
C ALA A 157 -4.80 -9.75 14.04
N ARG A 158 -4.72 -10.26 12.81
CA ARG A 158 -4.78 -11.69 12.45
C ARG A 158 -3.41 -12.35 12.34
N GLU A 159 -2.38 -11.77 12.96
CA GLU A 159 -1.00 -12.26 12.91
C GLU A 159 -0.44 -12.40 11.49
N GLY A 160 -0.98 -11.61 10.55
CA GLY A 160 -0.61 -11.63 9.14
C GLY A 160 0.83 -11.17 8.91
N ARG A 161 1.32 -11.46 7.71
CA ARG A 161 2.68 -11.11 7.30
C ARG A 161 2.69 -10.17 6.09
N ILE A 162 3.72 -9.34 6.03
CA ILE A 162 4.03 -8.53 4.85
C ILE A 162 5.15 -9.25 4.09
N LEU A 163 4.90 -9.57 2.84
CA LEU A 163 5.83 -10.27 1.97
C LEU A 163 6.32 -9.31 0.87
N LEU A 164 7.63 -9.06 0.86
CA LEU A 164 8.33 -8.29 -0.17
C LEU A 164 9.03 -9.27 -1.11
N ILE A 165 8.60 -9.35 -2.35
CA ILE A 165 9.16 -10.20 -3.39
C ILE A 165 9.98 -9.34 -4.35
N GLY A 166 11.30 -9.29 -4.14
CA GLY A 166 12.23 -8.54 -4.96
C GLY A 166 11.99 -7.03 -5.00
N VAL A 167 11.41 -6.48 -3.93
CA VAL A 167 11.20 -5.04 -3.75
C VAL A 167 11.78 -4.57 -2.41
N GLY A 168 12.05 -3.27 -2.29
CA GLY A 168 12.55 -2.65 -1.08
C GLY A 168 11.47 -2.19 -0.12
N LEU A 169 11.90 -1.65 1.03
CA LEU A 169 10.99 -1.09 2.03
C LEU A 169 10.18 0.11 1.50
N ASN A 170 10.68 0.81 0.48
CA ASN A 170 9.94 1.91 -0.17
C ASN A 170 8.63 1.42 -0.89
N ARG A 171 8.40 0.11 -0.95
CA ARG A 171 7.13 -0.47 -1.42
C ARG A 171 6.27 -1.01 -0.28
N MET A 172 6.77 -1.01 0.95
CA MET A 172 6.06 -1.55 2.11
C MET A 172 5.01 -0.55 2.63
N THR A 173 3.80 -0.63 2.11
CA THR A 173 2.69 0.29 2.46
C THR A 173 2.37 0.30 3.96
N ALA A 174 2.63 -0.78 4.69
CA ALA A 174 2.39 -0.84 6.13
C ALA A 174 3.20 0.19 6.94
N ILE A 175 4.28 0.73 6.38
CA ILE A 175 5.05 1.81 7.03
C ILE A 175 4.22 3.12 7.09
N HIS A 176 3.30 3.35 6.16
CA HIS A 176 2.37 4.48 6.27
C HIS A 176 1.39 4.35 7.45
N LEU A 177 0.96 3.13 7.78
CA LEU A 177 0.20 2.90 9.01
C LEU A 177 1.07 3.18 10.26
N ALA A 178 2.36 2.82 10.22
CA ALA A 178 3.29 3.17 11.28
C ALA A 178 3.50 4.69 11.40
N GLU A 179 3.50 5.44 10.29
CA GLU A 179 3.49 6.91 10.32
C GLU A 179 2.28 7.43 11.09
N GLN A 180 1.08 6.93 10.78
CA GLN A 180 -0.14 7.31 11.49
C GLN A 180 -0.05 6.98 12.99
N GLN A 181 0.43 5.79 13.34
CA GLN A 181 0.63 5.38 14.75
C GLN A 181 1.74 6.15 15.47
N SER A 182 2.69 6.73 14.74
CA SER A 182 3.70 7.62 15.32
C SER A 182 3.16 9.01 15.68
N GLY A 183 1.92 9.33 15.29
CA GLY A 183 1.25 10.60 15.52
C GLY A 183 1.19 11.52 14.29
N ARG A 184 1.63 11.05 13.11
CA ARG A 184 1.47 11.81 11.87
C ARG A 184 0.07 11.60 11.30
N ARG A 185 -0.56 12.68 10.82
CA ARG A 185 -1.80 12.59 10.06
C ARG A 185 -1.51 12.29 8.59
N LEU A 186 -2.34 11.48 7.96
CA LEU A 186 -2.25 11.16 6.53
C LEU A 186 -2.69 12.36 5.68
N PHE A 187 -2.16 12.45 4.47
CA PHE A 187 -2.53 13.51 3.55
C PHE A 187 -3.95 13.33 3.01
N LEU A 188 -4.55 14.43 2.61
CA LEU A 188 -5.92 14.48 2.12
C LEU A 188 -5.93 14.74 0.62
N ARG A 189 -6.69 13.94 -0.11
CA ARG A 189 -6.90 14.07 -1.56
C ARG A 189 -8.38 14.01 -1.88
N TRP A 190 -8.77 14.50 -3.03
CA TRP A 190 -10.16 14.53 -3.47
C TRP A 190 -10.38 13.61 -4.62
N ALA A 191 -11.53 12.93 -4.61
CA ALA A 191 -11.99 12.04 -5.67
C ALA A 191 -13.52 11.97 -5.66
N LYS A 192 -14.12 11.39 -6.71
CA LYS A 192 -15.54 11.04 -6.70
C LYS A 192 -15.71 9.66 -6.07
N ALA A 193 -16.55 9.58 -5.06
CA ALA A 193 -17.06 8.32 -4.52
C ALA A 193 -17.99 7.63 -5.54
N ALA A 194 -18.36 6.38 -5.27
CA ALA A 194 -19.21 5.58 -6.18
C ALA A 194 -20.57 6.25 -6.48
N ASP A 195 -21.10 7.05 -5.58
CA ASP A 195 -22.34 7.83 -5.76
C ASP A 195 -22.14 9.15 -6.55
N GLY A 196 -20.93 9.40 -7.04
CA GLY A 196 -20.56 10.58 -7.82
C GLY A 196 -20.28 11.83 -7.02
N ARG A 197 -20.45 11.82 -5.69
CA ARG A 197 -20.10 12.96 -4.83
C ARG A 197 -18.59 13.09 -4.71
N VAL A 198 -18.11 14.33 -4.74
CA VAL A 198 -16.71 14.61 -4.43
C VAL A 198 -16.50 14.56 -2.92
N CYS A 199 -15.61 13.69 -2.51
CA CYS A 199 -15.26 13.46 -1.12
C CYS A 199 -13.75 13.59 -0.92
N MET A 200 -13.36 13.75 0.32
CA MET A 200 -12.00 13.80 0.77
C MET A 200 -11.57 12.41 1.26
N PHE A 201 -10.37 11.99 0.89
CA PHE A 201 -9.82 10.67 1.17
C PHE A 201 -8.41 10.78 1.72
N GLU A 202 -8.09 9.94 2.70
CA GLU A 202 -6.73 9.82 3.22
C GLU A 202 -5.80 9.09 2.22
N VAL A 203 -4.56 9.56 2.12
CA VAL A 203 -3.50 8.90 1.34
C VAL A 203 -2.16 8.96 2.08
N GLY A 204 -1.23 8.07 1.71
CA GLY A 204 0.11 8.04 2.29
C GLY A 204 1.00 9.22 1.91
N SER A 205 2.14 9.27 2.58
CA SER A 205 3.22 10.21 2.34
C SER A 205 4.22 9.70 1.28
N CYS A 206 5.42 10.31 1.23
CA CYS A 206 6.54 9.82 0.44
C CYS A 206 7.15 8.56 1.07
N SER A 207 7.28 7.49 0.29
CA SER A 207 7.86 6.21 0.73
C SER A 207 9.36 6.06 0.41
N GLU A 208 9.96 6.99 -0.35
CA GLU A 208 11.33 6.84 -0.83
C GLU A 208 12.39 6.89 0.30
N GLY A 209 12.04 7.40 1.48
CA GLY A 209 12.90 7.38 2.66
C GLY A 209 12.77 6.11 3.52
N PHE A 210 11.79 5.25 3.28
CA PHE A 210 11.54 4.03 4.08
C PHE A 210 12.71 3.05 4.14
N PRO A 211 13.61 2.94 3.13
CA PRO A 211 14.82 2.12 3.24
C PRO A 211 15.70 2.45 4.44
N ARG A 212 15.63 3.66 5.01
CA ARG A 212 16.36 4.04 6.22
C ARG A 212 15.92 3.26 7.46
N LEU A 213 14.72 2.65 7.43
CA LEU A 213 14.24 1.75 8.50
C LEU A 213 14.83 0.33 8.40
N GLU A 214 15.69 0.04 7.42
CA GLU A 214 16.26 -1.31 7.24
C GLU A 214 16.99 -1.81 8.51
N SER A 215 17.76 -0.94 9.18
CA SER A 215 18.46 -1.30 10.42
C SER A 215 17.53 -1.71 11.56
N VAL A 216 16.32 -1.16 11.58
CA VAL A 216 15.28 -1.42 12.58
C VAL A 216 14.49 -2.68 12.23
N LEU A 217 14.13 -2.85 10.94
CA LEU A 217 13.19 -3.88 10.52
C LEU A 217 13.82 -5.23 10.17
N ARG A 218 15.08 -5.25 9.69
CA ARG A 218 15.73 -6.49 9.21
C ARG A 218 15.74 -7.64 10.22
N GLN A 219 15.83 -7.33 11.50
CA GLN A 219 15.83 -8.34 12.57
C GLN A 219 14.51 -9.10 12.70
N HIS A 220 13.43 -8.56 12.16
CA HIS A 220 12.10 -9.17 12.14
C HIS A 220 11.82 -9.96 10.86
N ALA A 221 12.73 -9.91 9.87
CA ALA A 221 12.56 -10.56 8.60
C ALA A 221 12.93 -12.05 8.65
N ARG A 222 12.11 -12.88 7.99
CA ARG A 222 12.53 -14.16 7.45
C ARG A 222 12.78 -13.97 5.95
N SER A 223 13.70 -14.71 5.36
CA SER A 223 14.02 -14.54 3.95
C SER A 223 14.20 -15.87 3.24
N ALA A 224 13.88 -15.87 1.94
CA ALA A 224 14.12 -16.94 1.00
C ALA A 224 14.61 -16.35 -0.33
N VAL A 225 15.15 -17.20 -1.22
CA VAL A 225 15.60 -16.78 -2.55
C VAL A 225 14.91 -17.68 -3.58
N VAL A 226 14.32 -17.03 -4.62
CA VAL A 226 13.70 -17.72 -5.74
C VAL A 226 14.20 -17.09 -7.03
N GLY A 227 14.91 -17.86 -7.87
CA GLY A 227 15.66 -17.30 -8.98
C GLY A 227 16.66 -16.27 -8.50
N ASP A 228 16.64 -15.06 -9.08
CA ASP A 228 17.48 -13.94 -8.64
C ASP A 228 16.79 -13.07 -7.59
N SER A 229 15.55 -13.41 -7.20
CA SER A 229 14.73 -12.58 -6.30
C SER A 229 14.95 -12.92 -4.84
N TRP A 230 15.25 -11.89 -4.05
CA TRP A 230 15.26 -11.97 -2.59
C TRP A 230 13.88 -11.67 -2.03
N TRP A 231 13.31 -12.64 -1.32
CA TRP A 231 12.01 -12.55 -0.67
C TRP A 231 12.18 -12.31 0.82
N ARG A 232 11.38 -11.42 1.37
CA ARG A 232 11.41 -11.09 2.81
C ARG A 232 9.99 -11.06 3.36
N ALA A 233 9.76 -11.81 4.43
CA ALA A 233 8.48 -11.85 5.14
C ALA A 233 8.65 -11.28 6.55
N TYR A 234 7.75 -10.37 6.92
CA TYR A 234 7.75 -9.69 8.20
C TYR A 234 6.42 -9.91 8.91
N PRO A 235 6.36 -10.18 10.23
CA PRO A 235 5.12 -10.07 10.99
C PRO A 235 4.61 -8.63 10.92
N ALA A 236 3.37 -8.42 10.44
CA ALA A 236 2.85 -7.08 10.17
C ALA A 236 2.86 -6.19 11.41
N GLN A 237 2.41 -6.70 12.56
CA GLN A 237 2.39 -5.94 13.81
C GLN A 237 3.80 -5.49 14.22
N ARG A 238 4.83 -6.35 14.05
CA ARG A 238 6.22 -6.00 14.38
C ARG A 238 6.78 -4.87 13.51
N VAL A 239 6.43 -4.86 12.23
CA VAL A 239 6.79 -3.75 11.33
C VAL A 239 6.18 -2.45 11.83
N ILE A 240 4.88 -2.45 12.12
CA ILE A 240 4.13 -1.27 12.54
C ILE A 240 4.71 -0.73 13.86
N ASP A 241 4.92 -1.57 14.86
CA ASP A 241 5.43 -1.17 16.17
C ASP A 241 6.87 -0.63 16.09
N ALA A 242 7.76 -1.36 15.42
CA ALA A 242 9.16 -0.98 15.31
C ALA A 242 9.36 0.29 14.49
N ALA A 243 8.67 0.43 13.36
CA ALA A 243 8.75 1.61 12.53
C ALA A 243 8.15 2.84 13.23
N SER A 244 6.98 2.71 13.89
CA SER A 244 6.36 3.82 14.61
C SER A 244 7.21 4.28 15.80
N THR A 245 7.88 3.36 16.48
CA THR A 245 8.83 3.69 17.56
C THR A 245 10.02 4.45 17.02
N ALA A 246 10.67 3.95 15.95
CA ALA A 246 11.80 4.62 15.32
C ALA A 246 11.45 6.04 14.85
N MET A 247 10.23 6.25 14.31
CA MET A 247 9.76 7.57 13.89
C MET A 247 9.48 8.52 15.06
N ARG A 248 9.12 8.00 16.24
CA ARG A 248 8.97 8.83 17.46
C ARG A 248 10.34 9.24 18.02
N GLU A 249 11.34 8.38 17.89
CA GLU A 249 12.72 8.65 18.36
C GLU A 249 13.47 9.58 17.39
N ASP A 250 13.30 9.38 16.09
CA ASP A 250 13.85 10.23 15.01
C ASP A 250 12.75 10.56 13.99
N GLN A 251 12.15 11.73 14.10
CA GLN A 251 11.11 12.18 13.20
C GLN A 251 11.57 12.29 11.74
N GLY A 252 12.87 12.47 11.51
CA GLY A 252 13.46 12.57 10.17
C GLY A 252 13.81 11.24 9.52
N ILE A 253 13.70 10.11 10.22
CA ILE A 253 14.19 8.80 9.76
C ILE A 253 13.59 8.37 8.40
N THR A 254 12.37 8.79 8.08
CA THR A 254 11.70 8.46 6.81
C THR A 254 11.86 9.52 5.72
N HIS A 255 12.74 10.53 5.90
CA HIS A 255 12.97 11.55 4.87
C HIS A 255 13.68 10.95 3.66
N CYS A 256 13.21 11.23 2.44
CA CYS A 256 13.76 10.64 1.21
C CYS A 256 15.15 11.17 0.79
N GLY A 257 15.61 12.24 1.44
CA GLY A 257 16.91 12.87 1.14
C GLY A 257 16.79 14.06 0.17
N ASP A 258 15.66 14.22 -0.53
CA ASP A 258 15.37 15.42 -1.32
C ASP A 258 14.87 16.53 -0.38
N SER A 259 15.67 17.59 -0.22
CA SER A 259 15.35 18.74 0.65
C SER A 259 14.06 19.47 0.25
N ASP A 260 13.66 19.38 -1.01
CA ASP A 260 12.49 20.08 -1.56
C ASP A 260 11.23 19.20 -1.55
N CYS A 261 11.33 17.95 -1.03
CA CYS A 261 10.21 17.04 -0.96
C CYS A 261 9.14 17.52 0.03
N LEU A 262 8.08 18.12 -0.49
CA LEU A 262 6.94 18.61 0.32
C LEU A 262 6.25 17.49 1.10
N LEU A 263 6.14 16.29 0.52
CA LEU A 263 5.54 15.14 1.19
C LEU A 263 6.33 14.76 2.45
N CYS A 264 7.66 14.68 2.37
CA CYS A 264 8.50 14.39 3.54
C CYS A 264 8.42 15.52 4.57
N ARG A 265 8.60 16.77 4.14
CA ARG A 265 8.57 17.95 5.02
C ARG A 265 7.26 18.00 5.81
N ASP A 266 6.14 17.88 5.14
CA ASP A 266 4.82 18.07 5.72
C ASP A 266 4.40 16.86 6.57
N SER A 267 4.79 15.63 6.19
CA SER A 267 4.57 14.42 6.99
C SER A 267 5.34 14.47 8.32
N ILE A 268 6.63 14.81 8.26
CA ILE A 268 7.49 14.94 9.45
C ILE A 268 6.96 16.05 10.38
N ALA A 269 6.42 17.12 9.84
CA ALA A 269 5.78 18.19 10.62
C ALA A 269 4.39 17.82 11.17
N GLY A 270 3.98 16.53 11.08
CA GLY A 270 2.74 16.00 11.65
C GLY A 270 1.56 15.89 10.66
N GLY A 271 1.80 16.07 9.35
CA GLY A 271 0.78 15.94 8.30
C GLY A 271 -0.04 17.20 8.05
N PRO A 272 -1.27 17.08 7.54
CA PRO A 272 -2.10 18.21 7.17
C PRO A 272 -2.38 19.18 8.32
N LEU A 273 -2.40 20.47 8.00
CA LEU A 273 -2.95 21.52 8.86
C LEU A 273 -4.23 22.00 8.18
N GLU A 274 -5.35 21.79 8.87
CA GLU A 274 -6.62 22.35 8.45
C GLU A 274 -6.58 23.88 8.44
N THR A 275 -7.23 24.51 7.48
CA THR A 275 -7.54 25.93 7.56
C THR A 275 -8.52 26.13 8.71
N ALA A 276 -8.25 27.05 9.62
CA ALA A 276 -9.15 27.37 10.72
C ALA A 276 -10.53 27.73 10.14
N GLY A 277 -11.52 26.85 10.30
CA GLY A 277 -12.89 27.06 9.80
C GLY A 277 -13.55 25.88 9.09
N LEU A 278 -12.96 24.67 9.09
CA LEU A 278 -13.63 23.43 8.66
C LEU A 278 -14.08 22.62 9.87
#